data_81305495e010f9d8f3208152631245a2
#
_entry.id   81305495e010f9d8f3208152631245a2
#
_cell.length_a   1.000
_cell.length_b   1.000
_cell.length_c   1.000
_cell.angle_alpha   90.00
_cell.angle_beta   90.00
_cell.angle_gamma   90.00
#
_symmetry.space_group_name_H-M   'P 1'
#
loop_
_entity.id
_entity.type
_entity.pdbx_description
1 polymer ?
#
loop_
_entity_poly.entity_id
_entity_poly.type
_entity_poly.pdbx_seq_one_letter_code
_entity_poly.pdbx_strand_id
1 'polypeptide(L)'
;MMIRRTTLLGTCALALLAAVASAAEAGAATRLTVYTALENEQLAPYKKAFEADNPGIEIEWVRDSTGVVTAKLLAEKDNPKADVVWGLAASSLMILDAQGMLMPYQPKGAEALKPSFRDAKTPPAWVGMDAWMAAICFNTVEAEKKKLPKPTSWADLLKPEYKGQIVMPNPASSGTGFLAVSGWLQTMGADKGWSYMDKLNDNVALYTHSGSKPCKMAASGEYPIGISIEYTGAQQKTKGAPIDVILASEGVGWEMEATAIVKGTQKAEAAKALADWAASRKANEEYVNFYQVTAHPGVTKETPNYPKNAEAAMIKTNDFAWAAANRDRILADWEKRYGAKSEPKS
;
A
#
# COMPACT_ATOMS: atom_id res chain seq x y z
N MET A 1 98.50 9.99 -7.15
CA MET A 1 97.53 11.07 -7.37
C MET A 1 96.20 10.44 -7.44
N MET A 2 95.45 10.43 -6.30
CA MET A 2 94.19 9.71 -6.14
C MET A 2 93.01 10.66 -6.41
N ILE A 3 92.13 10.32 -7.31
CA ILE A 3 90.86 11.00 -7.58
C ILE A 3 89.79 10.23 -6.89
N ARG A 4 89.15 10.83 -5.87
CA ARG A 4 87.95 10.30 -5.21
C ARG A 4 86.71 10.61 -6.06
N ARG A 5 85.93 9.56 -6.43
CA ARG A 5 84.58 9.66 -6.93
C ARG A 5 83.61 9.60 -5.77
N THR A 6 82.87 10.66 -5.53
CA THR A 6 81.71 10.69 -4.58
C THR A 6 80.47 10.36 -5.33
N THR A 7 79.78 9.32 -4.90
CA THR A 7 78.46 8.87 -5.36
C THR A 7 77.37 9.74 -4.72
N LEU A 8 76.56 10.36 -5.57
CA LEU A 8 75.24 10.86 -5.21
C LEU A 8 74.19 9.83 -5.58
N LEU A 9 73.67 9.15 -4.59
CA LEU A 9 72.47 8.30 -4.73
C LEU A 9 71.70 8.41 -3.41
N GLY A 10 70.52 8.98 -3.45
CA GLY A 10 69.61 8.90 -2.32
C GLY A 10 68.78 10.15 -2.06
N THR A 11 67.76 10.45 -2.91
CA THR A 11 66.60 11.26 -2.51
C THR A 11 65.52 11.19 -3.61
N CYS A 12 64.93 10.01 -3.85
CA CYS A 12 63.74 9.84 -4.69
C CYS A 12 62.79 8.75 -4.21
N ALA A 13 62.84 8.34 -2.93
CA ALA A 13 62.06 7.18 -2.45
C ALA A 13 61.02 7.54 -1.34
N LEU A 14 60.79 8.81 -1.05
CA LEU A 14 59.80 9.20 0.00
C LEU A 14 58.55 9.95 -0.48
N ALA A 15 58.35 10.11 -1.79
CA ALA A 15 57.21 10.85 -2.31
C ALA A 15 56.05 9.97 -2.86
N LEU A 16 56.14 8.65 -2.77
CA LEU A 16 55.11 7.70 -3.31
C LEU A 16 54.26 6.99 -2.26
N LEU A 17 54.39 7.26 -0.98
CA LEU A 17 53.60 6.65 0.10
C LEU A 17 52.47 7.54 0.71
N ALA A 18 52.27 8.74 0.17
CA ALA A 18 51.21 9.63 0.69
C ALA A 18 49.95 9.71 -0.17
N ALA A 19 49.84 8.92 -1.24
CA ALA A 19 48.69 8.98 -2.20
C ALA A 19 47.71 7.79 -2.12
N VAL A 20 47.79 6.93 -1.13
CA VAL A 20 46.93 5.72 -1.01
C VAL A 20 46.01 5.73 0.22
N ALA A 21 45.90 6.83 0.93
CA ALA A 21 45.08 6.92 2.15
C ALA A 21 43.81 7.77 1.98
N SER A 22 43.18 7.74 0.79
CA SER A 22 41.85 8.32 0.58
C SER A 22 40.96 7.34 -0.22
N ALA A 23 41.09 6.06 0.06
CA ALA A 23 39.94 5.17 -0.17
C ALA A 23 38.93 5.54 0.92
N ALA A 24 37.96 6.38 0.57
CA ALA A 24 36.81 6.65 1.41
C ALA A 24 36.34 5.29 1.94
N GLU A 25 36.33 5.10 3.26
CA GLU A 25 35.51 4.10 3.89
C GLU A 25 34.10 4.37 3.37
N ALA A 26 33.67 3.61 2.37
CA ALA A 26 32.27 3.47 2.07
C ALA A 26 31.69 2.81 3.32
N GLY A 27 31.27 3.62 4.29
CA GLY A 27 30.62 3.17 5.51
C GLY A 27 29.52 2.23 5.09
N ALA A 28 29.35 1.10 5.81
CA ALA A 28 28.27 0.17 5.54
C ALA A 28 26.95 0.95 5.47
N ALA A 29 26.16 0.69 4.41
CA ALA A 29 24.89 1.37 4.21
C ALA A 29 23.98 1.23 5.44
N THR A 30 23.30 2.30 5.82
CA THR A 30 22.29 2.27 6.89
C THR A 30 21.10 1.46 6.43
N ARG A 31 20.88 0.29 7.04
CA ARG A 31 19.75 -0.57 6.72
C ARG A 31 18.51 -0.13 7.48
N LEU A 32 17.45 0.28 6.76
CA LEU A 32 16.13 0.61 7.31
C LEU A 32 15.22 -0.59 7.28
N THR A 33 14.66 -0.98 8.41
CA THR A 33 13.59 -1.96 8.49
C THR A 33 12.26 -1.26 8.19
N VAL A 34 11.68 -1.57 7.03
CA VAL A 34 10.49 -0.89 6.50
C VAL A 34 9.31 -1.86 6.47
N TYR A 35 8.29 -1.56 7.28
CA TYR A 35 7.03 -2.32 7.29
C TYR A 35 6.09 -1.78 6.23
N THR A 36 5.43 -2.68 5.49
CA THR A 36 4.63 -2.32 4.32
C THR A 36 3.48 -3.27 4.05
N ALA A 37 2.41 -2.73 3.43
CA ALA A 37 1.33 -3.50 2.82
C ALA A 37 1.27 -3.34 1.30
N LEU A 38 2.27 -2.72 0.69
CA LEU A 38 2.43 -2.61 -0.76
C LEU A 38 2.29 -3.98 -1.44
N GLU A 39 1.78 -4.02 -2.66
CA GLU A 39 1.78 -5.24 -3.46
C GLU A 39 3.23 -5.62 -3.83
N ASN A 40 3.49 -6.91 -3.98
CA ASN A 40 4.86 -7.42 -4.23
C ASN A 40 5.53 -6.78 -5.44
N GLU A 41 4.73 -6.42 -6.45
CA GLU A 41 5.18 -5.80 -7.68
C GLU A 41 5.73 -4.38 -7.49
N GLN A 42 5.35 -3.70 -6.40
CA GLN A 42 5.77 -2.33 -6.06
C GLN A 42 7.12 -2.31 -5.32
N LEU A 43 7.47 -3.39 -4.58
CA LEU A 43 8.61 -3.40 -3.66
C LEU A 43 9.95 -3.13 -4.36
N ALA A 44 10.22 -3.87 -5.44
CA ALA A 44 11.50 -3.77 -6.13
C ALA A 44 11.71 -2.43 -6.85
N PRO A 45 10.73 -1.89 -7.63
CA PRO A 45 10.88 -0.58 -8.26
C PRO A 45 11.02 0.56 -7.24
N TYR A 46 10.24 0.57 -6.16
CA TYR A 46 10.32 1.63 -5.14
C TYR A 46 11.67 1.60 -4.41
N LYS A 47 12.11 0.41 -3.97
CA LYS A 47 13.44 0.23 -3.36
C LYS A 47 14.53 0.74 -4.29
N LYS A 48 14.54 0.30 -5.53
CA LYS A 48 15.55 0.69 -6.53
C LYS A 48 15.59 2.19 -6.76
N ALA A 49 14.44 2.83 -6.89
CA ALA A 49 14.36 4.26 -7.16
C ALA A 49 14.84 5.09 -5.95
N PHE A 50 14.45 4.70 -4.73
CA PHE A 50 14.90 5.34 -3.51
C PHE A 50 16.40 5.18 -3.27
N GLU A 51 16.93 3.96 -3.36
CA GLU A 51 18.34 3.67 -3.11
C GLU A 51 19.29 4.30 -4.14
N ALA A 52 18.83 4.48 -5.38
CA ALA A 52 19.59 5.22 -6.39
C ALA A 52 19.82 6.68 -6.01
N ASP A 53 18.88 7.30 -5.31
CA ASP A 53 19.00 8.67 -4.84
C ASP A 53 19.67 8.76 -3.45
N ASN A 54 19.73 7.66 -2.71
CA ASN A 54 20.23 7.59 -1.35
C ASN A 54 21.19 6.38 -1.18
N PRO A 55 22.36 6.39 -1.86
CA PRO A 55 23.24 5.21 -1.94
C PRO A 55 23.81 4.73 -0.60
N GLY A 56 23.66 5.54 0.45
CA GLY A 56 24.07 5.17 1.83
C GLY A 56 22.95 4.53 2.65
N ILE A 57 21.76 4.27 2.08
CA ILE A 57 20.62 3.71 2.78
C ILE A 57 20.11 2.49 2.01
N GLU A 58 19.87 1.39 2.73
CA GLU A 58 19.31 0.14 2.17
C GLU A 58 17.95 -0.15 2.81
N ILE A 59 16.95 -0.47 1.99
CA ILE A 59 15.61 -0.87 2.46
C ILE A 59 15.57 -2.38 2.71
N GLU A 60 15.14 -2.77 3.92
CA GLU A 60 14.80 -4.14 4.29
C GLU A 60 13.28 -4.23 4.52
N TRP A 61 12.60 -4.89 3.59
CA TRP A 61 11.15 -4.99 3.63
C TRP A 61 10.65 -6.04 4.62
N VAL A 62 9.66 -5.66 5.43
CA VAL A 62 8.78 -6.59 6.14
C VAL A 62 7.37 -6.38 5.62
N ARG A 63 6.90 -7.31 4.79
CA ARG A 63 5.67 -7.18 4.02
C ARG A 63 4.60 -8.17 4.46
N ASP A 64 3.38 -7.68 4.69
CA ASP A 64 2.16 -8.48 4.79
C ASP A 64 0.93 -7.64 4.40
N SER A 65 -0.28 -8.19 4.46
CA SER A 65 -1.52 -7.45 4.26
C SER A 65 -1.75 -6.43 5.37
N THR A 66 -2.45 -5.34 5.05
CA THR A 66 -2.62 -4.16 5.92
C THR A 66 -3.00 -4.48 7.36
N GLY A 67 -3.99 -5.35 7.55
CA GLY A 67 -4.45 -5.70 8.90
C GLY A 67 -3.39 -6.44 9.72
N VAL A 68 -2.62 -7.32 9.07
CA VAL A 68 -1.53 -8.07 9.71
C VAL A 68 -0.38 -7.14 10.10
N VAL A 69 0.04 -6.25 9.19
CA VAL A 69 1.08 -5.24 9.48
C VAL A 69 0.64 -4.32 10.61
N THR A 70 -0.62 -3.87 10.60
CA THR A 70 -1.17 -3.03 11.67
C THR A 70 -1.13 -3.75 13.03
N ALA A 71 -1.61 -4.99 13.07
CA ALA A 71 -1.60 -5.80 14.30
C ALA A 71 -0.17 -6.06 14.80
N LYS A 72 0.78 -6.34 13.88
CA LYS A 72 2.19 -6.53 14.20
C LYS A 72 2.81 -5.27 14.81
N LEU A 73 2.59 -4.10 14.21
CA LEU A 73 3.07 -2.83 14.76
C LEU A 73 2.51 -2.58 16.15
N LEU A 74 1.19 -2.77 16.36
CA LEU A 74 0.57 -2.60 17.68
C LEU A 74 1.15 -3.57 18.73
N ALA A 75 1.41 -4.82 18.35
CA ALA A 75 2.03 -5.80 19.26
C ALA A 75 3.49 -5.44 19.62
N GLU A 76 4.17 -4.70 18.76
CA GLU A 76 5.55 -4.24 18.96
C GLU A 76 5.65 -2.84 19.60
N LYS A 77 4.53 -2.28 20.08
CA LYS A 77 4.46 -0.89 20.59
C LYS A 77 5.55 -0.56 21.61
N ASP A 78 5.82 -1.44 22.53
CA ASP A 78 6.80 -1.22 23.61
C ASP A 78 8.24 -1.52 23.19
N ASN A 79 8.44 -2.18 22.05
CA ASN A 79 9.75 -2.50 21.50
C ASN A 79 9.69 -2.53 19.96
N PRO A 80 9.53 -1.35 19.31
CA PRO A 80 9.37 -1.25 17.87
C PRO A 80 10.53 -1.88 17.11
N LYS A 81 10.22 -2.63 16.04
CA LYS A 81 11.21 -3.24 15.14
C LYS A 81 11.32 -2.48 13.82
N ALA A 82 10.25 -1.83 13.41
CA ALA A 82 10.24 -1.02 12.22
C ALA A 82 10.90 0.35 12.46
N ASP A 83 11.63 0.84 11.48
CA ASP A 83 12.15 2.21 11.44
C ASP A 83 11.14 3.15 10.76
N VAL A 84 10.53 2.65 9.66
CA VAL A 84 9.57 3.38 8.84
C VAL A 84 8.43 2.44 8.44
N VAL A 85 7.25 3.00 8.32
CA VAL A 85 6.12 2.40 7.62
C VAL A 85 6.01 3.10 6.28
N TRP A 86 6.07 2.36 5.18
CA TRP A 86 5.96 2.92 3.83
C TRP A 86 4.96 2.10 3.00
N GLY A 87 3.82 2.71 2.66
CA GLY A 87 2.72 2.04 1.97
C GLY A 87 1.85 1.20 2.93
N LEU A 88 1.27 1.86 3.92
CA LEU A 88 0.22 1.29 4.78
C LEU A 88 -1.00 2.22 4.73
N ALA A 89 -2.19 1.66 4.93
CA ALA A 89 -3.42 2.43 4.98
C ALA A 89 -3.33 3.62 5.95
N ALA A 90 -3.72 4.82 5.52
CA ALA A 90 -3.72 6.00 6.37
C ALA A 90 -4.60 5.82 7.62
N SER A 91 -5.73 5.12 7.50
CA SER A 91 -6.57 4.77 8.66
C SER A 91 -5.81 3.91 9.70
N SER A 92 -4.91 3.02 9.26
CA SER A 92 -4.03 2.26 10.16
C SER A 92 -2.99 3.16 10.81
N LEU A 93 -2.39 4.09 10.06
CA LEU A 93 -1.43 5.05 10.64
C LEU A 93 -2.09 5.97 11.67
N MET A 94 -3.36 6.35 11.46
CA MET A 94 -4.12 7.12 12.46
C MET A 94 -4.31 6.34 13.77
N ILE A 95 -4.50 5.01 13.72
CA ILE A 95 -4.54 4.16 14.91
C ILE A 95 -3.19 4.17 15.63
N LEU A 96 -2.09 4.00 14.89
CA LEU A 96 -0.74 4.00 15.46
C LEU A 96 -0.39 5.36 16.07
N ASP A 97 -0.78 6.44 15.41
CA ASP A 97 -0.57 7.79 15.89
C ASP A 97 -1.36 8.08 17.17
N ALA A 98 -2.61 7.64 17.26
CA ALA A 98 -3.42 7.72 18.48
C ALA A 98 -2.80 6.95 19.67
N GLN A 99 -1.97 5.94 19.39
CA GLN A 99 -1.19 5.19 20.37
C GLN A 99 0.18 5.83 20.68
N GLY A 100 0.52 6.96 20.05
CA GLY A 100 1.78 7.66 20.24
C GLY A 100 2.99 6.94 19.64
N MET A 101 2.78 6.08 18.63
CA MET A 101 3.81 5.23 18.02
C MET A 101 4.52 5.87 16.83
N LEU A 102 4.04 6.99 16.32
CA LEU A 102 4.63 7.68 15.18
C LEU A 102 5.44 8.89 15.63
N MET A 103 6.49 9.20 14.87
CA MET A 103 7.33 10.39 15.06
C MET A 103 6.80 11.50 14.16
N PRO A 104 6.28 12.61 14.73
CA PRO A 104 5.88 13.75 13.92
C PRO A 104 7.07 14.32 13.15
N TYR A 105 6.92 14.45 11.84
CA TYR A 105 7.95 14.99 10.96
C TYR A 105 7.31 15.65 9.73
N GLN A 106 7.77 16.83 9.34
CA GLN A 106 7.37 17.51 8.11
C GLN A 106 8.31 17.10 6.99
N PRO A 107 7.93 16.16 6.09
CA PRO A 107 8.78 15.80 4.97
C PRO A 107 8.97 16.97 4.01
N LYS A 108 10.15 17.10 3.44
CA LYS A 108 10.44 18.09 2.39
C LYS A 108 9.57 17.78 1.16
N GLY A 109 8.91 18.80 0.62
CA GLY A 109 8.04 18.65 -0.53
C GLY A 109 6.61 18.23 -0.20
N ALA A 110 6.29 17.87 1.06
CA ALA A 110 4.92 17.50 1.44
C ALA A 110 3.91 18.64 1.23
N GLU A 111 4.35 19.89 1.22
CA GLU A 111 3.51 21.05 0.92
C GLU A 111 2.97 21.06 -0.52
N ALA A 112 3.65 20.41 -1.46
CA ALA A 112 3.22 20.27 -2.85
C ALA A 112 2.15 19.18 -3.06
N LEU A 113 1.95 18.32 -2.07
CA LEU A 113 0.92 17.27 -2.14
C LEU A 113 -0.48 17.83 -1.97
N LYS A 114 -1.48 17.15 -2.56
CA LYS A 114 -2.90 17.48 -2.37
C LYS A 114 -3.22 17.55 -0.87
N PRO A 115 -4.00 18.53 -0.38
CA PRO A 115 -4.34 18.63 1.05
C PRO A 115 -4.98 17.37 1.64
N SER A 116 -5.78 16.65 0.84
CA SER A 116 -6.41 15.37 1.24
C SER A 116 -5.43 14.23 1.49
N PHE A 117 -4.19 14.35 1.02
CA PHE A 117 -3.11 13.37 1.22
C PHE A 117 -2.13 13.77 2.34
N ARG A 118 -2.52 14.66 3.21
CA ARG A 118 -1.68 15.11 4.33
C ARG A 118 -2.43 14.96 5.64
N ASP A 119 -1.71 14.52 6.67
CA ASP A 119 -2.22 14.62 8.03
C ASP A 119 -2.47 16.10 8.37
N ALA A 120 -3.60 16.37 9.04
CA ALA A 120 -3.97 17.73 9.45
C ALA A 120 -3.11 18.30 10.58
N LYS A 121 -2.29 17.47 11.23
CA LYS A 121 -1.40 17.89 12.32
C LYS A 121 -0.20 18.68 11.80
N THR A 122 0.39 19.49 12.67
CA THR A 122 1.61 20.25 12.39
C THR A 122 2.61 20.06 13.54
N PRO A 123 3.76 19.39 13.33
CA PRO A 123 4.10 18.61 12.14
C PRO A 123 3.21 17.37 11.95
N PRO A 124 3.05 16.87 10.71
CA PRO A 124 2.25 15.68 10.42
C PRO A 124 2.87 14.41 10.99
N ALA A 125 2.05 13.44 11.37
CA ALA A 125 2.50 12.12 11.79
C ALA A 125 2.68 11.17 10.59
N TRP A 126 2.01 11.46 9.46
CA TRP A 126 2.07 10.68 8.22
C TRP A 126 1.80 11.56 7.00
N VAL A 127 2.19 11.08 5.82
CA VAL A 127 1.85 11.67 4.52
C VAL A 127 1.41 10.59 3.55
N GLY A 128 0.36 10.89 2.75
CA GLY A 128 -0.17 9.99 1.75
C GLY A 128 0.71 9.91 0.51
N MET A 129 0.57 8.81 -0.21
CA MET A 129 1.32 8.47 -1.42
C MET A 129 0.39 8.43 -2.65
N ASP A 130 -0.58 7.57 -2.61
CA ASP A 130 -1.58 7.31 -3.64
C ASP A 130 -2.87 6.77 -3.00
N ALA A 131 -3.91 6.57 -3.81
CA ALA A 131 -5.17 5.99 -3.35
C ALA A 131 -5.52 4.75 -4.16
N TRP A 132 -6.00 3.72 -3.46
CA TRP A 132 -6.59 2.53 -4.06
C TRP A 132 -8.06 2.38 -3.65
N MET A 133 -8.81 1.60 -4.43
CA MET A 133 -10.24 1.46 -4.24
C MET A 133 -10.75 0.04 -4.46
N ALA A 134 -11.93 -0.26 -3.92
CA ALA A 134 -12.61 -1.51 -4.18
C ALA A 134 -13.17 -1.52 -5.60
N ALA A 135 -12.97 -2.63 -6.30
CA ALA A 135 -13.54 -2.87 -7.62
C ALA A 135 -14.09 -4.29 -7.72
N ILE A 136 -14.97 -4.50 -8.68
CA ILE A 136 -15.48 -5.81 -9.05
C ILE A 136 -14.67 -6.31 -10.26
N CYS A 137 -13.96 -7.41 -10.10
CA CYS A 137 -13.31 -8.15 -11.18
C CYS A 137 -14.27 -9.22 -11.67
N PHE A 138 -14.75 -9.07 -12.89
CA PHE A 138 -15.77 -9.93 -13.49
C PHE A 138 -15.18 -10.73 -14.65
N ASN A 139 -15.07 -12.06 -14.51
CA ASN A 139 -14.60 -12.93 -15.57
C ASN A 139 -15.70 -13.13 -16.59
N THR A 140 -15.49 -12.63 -17.81
CA THR A 140 -16.50 -12.65 -18.89
C THR A 140 -16.75 -14.04 -19.46
N VAL A 141 -15.72 -14.90 -19.49
CA VAL A 141 -15.81 -16.27 -20.00
C VAL A 141 -16.57 -17.19 -19.02
N GLU A 142 -16.20 -17.14 -17.74
CA GLU A 142 -16.88 -17.95 -16.73
C GLU A 142 -18.33 -17.47 -16.49
N ALA A 143 -18.54 -16.16 -16.58
CA ALA A 143 -19.89 -15.60 -16.48
C ALA A 143 -20.79 -16.05 -17.64
N GLU A 144 -20.28 -16.06 -18.88
CA GLU A 144 -21.02 -16.57 -20.04
C GLU A 144 -21.41 -18.05 -19.88
N LYS A 145 -20.45 -18.91 -19.48
CA LYS A 145 -20.71 -20.34 -19.21
C LYS A 145 -21.79 -20.54 -18.16
N LYS A 146 -21.81 -19.70 -17.13
CA LYS A 146 -22.78 -19.79 -16.03
C LYS A 146 -24.04 -18.93 -16.24
N LYS A 147 -24.13 -18.21 -17.36
CA LYS A 147 -25.22 -17.27 -17.68
C LYS A 147 -25.42 -16.19 -16.62
N LEU A 148 -24.30 -15.69 -16.04
CA LEU A 148 -24.34 -14.64 -15.05
C LEU A 148 -24.41 -13.27 -15.73
N PRO A 149 -25.32 -12.37 -15.32
CA PRO A 149 -25.34 -11.00 -15.82
C PRO A 149 -24.11 -10.23 -15.35
N LYS A 150 -23.68 -9.25 -16.12
CA LYS A 150 -22.58 -8.37 -15.71
C LYS A 150 -23.08 -7.37 -14.67
N PRO A 151 -22.47 -7.30 -13.45
CA PRO A 151 -22.87 -6.33 -12.44
C PRO A 151 -22.39 -4.93 -12.83
N THR A 152 -23.13 -3.90 -12.42
CA THR A 152 -22.78 -2.49 -12.59
C THR A 152 -22.80 -1.72 -11.26
N SER A 153 -23.31 -2.36 -10.21
CA SER A 153 -23.56 -1.77 -8.92
C SER A 153 -23.25 -2.77 -7.79
N TRP A 154 -23.07 -2.26 -6.57
CA TRP A 154 -23.01 -3.12 -5.39
C TRP A 154 -24.33 -3.88 -5.18
N ALA A 155 -25.46 -3.23 -5.45
CA ALA A 155 -26.78 -3.83 -5.32
C ALA A 155 -26.96 -5.03 -6.27
N ASP A 156 -26.35 -4.99 -7.45
CA ASP A 156 -26.40 -6.12 -8.38
C ASP A 156 -25.83 -7.41 -7.79
N LEU A 157 -24.80 -7.31 -6.93
CA LEU A 157 -24.15 -8.47 -6.31
C LEU A 157 -25.06 -9.25 -5.35
N LEU A 158 -26.24 -8.71 -5.03
CA LEU A 158 -27.26 -9.39 -4.21
C LEU A 158 -28.18 -10.32 -5.02
N LYS A 159 -28.06 -10.35 -6.36
CA LYS A 159 -28.88 -11.20 -7.21
C LYS A 159 -28.64 -12.68 -6.91
N PRO A 160 -29.68 -13.51 -6.85
CA PRO A 160 -29.57 -14.92 -6.48
C PRO A 160 -28.72 -15.75 -7.43
N GLU A 161 -28.55 -15.30 -8.69
CA GLU A 161 -27.69 -15.95 -9.69
C GLU A 161 -26.21 -15.98 -9.25
N TYR A 162 -25.80 -15.07 -8.39
CA TYR A 162 -24.43 -15.01 -7.90
C TYR A 162 -24.15 -15.87 -6.67
N LYS A 163 -25.12 -16.66 -6.20
CA LYS A 163 -24.95 -17.51 -5.02
C LYS A 163 -23.70 -18.40 -5.12
N GLY A 164 -22.74 -18.20 -4.20
CA GLY A 164 -21.46 -18.91 -4.18
C GLY A 164 -20.52 -18.59 -5.34
N GLN A 165 -20.74 -17.48 -6.07
CA GLN A 165 -19.91 -17.08 -7.21
C GLN A 165 -18.97 -15.90 -6.90
N ILE A 166 -19.04 -15.34 -5.71
CA ILE A 166 -18.27 -14.16 -5.30
C ILE A 166 -17.18 -14.54 -4.31
N VAL A 167 -16.00 -14.01 -4.50
CA VAL A 167 -14.93 -14.01 -3.50
C VAL A 167 -14.56 -12.57 -3.14
N MET A 168 -14.23 -12.31 -1.90
CA MET A 168 -13.77 -10.99 -1.45
C MET A 168 -12.75 -11.11 -0.32
N PRO A 169 -11.97 -10.04 -0.03
CA PRO A 169 -11.01 -10.09 1.06
C PRO A 169 -11.68 -10.02 2.44
N ASN A 170 -11.10 -10.72 3.41
CA ASN A 170 -11.45 -10.58 4.82
C ASN A 170 -10.97 -9.20 5.34
N PRO A 171 -11.84 -8.37 5.93
CA PRO A 171 -11.47 -7.02 6.39
C PRO A 171 -10.51 -7.01 7.58
N ALA A 172 -10.40 -8.10 8.33
CA ALA A 172 -9.47 -8.16 9.47
C ALA A 172 -8.01 -8.26 9.00
N SER A 173 -7.74 -9.01 7.93
CA SER A 173 -6.39 -9.16 7.36
C SER A 173 -6.11 -8.15 6.25
N SER A 174 -7.08 -7.84 5.40
CA SER A 174 -6.92 -7.03 4.19
C SER A 174 -7.42 -5.60 4.34
N GLY A 175 -6.59 -4.62 3.97
CA GLY A 175 -7.01 -3.23 3.85
C GLY A 175 -8.12 -3.05 2.82
N THR A 176 -8.06 -3.78 1.69
CA THR A 176 -9.11 -3.74 0.66
C THR A 176 -10.44 -4.31 1.17
N GLY A 177 -10.41 -5.37 1.96
CA GLY A 177 -11.60 -5.86 2.64
C GLY A 177 -12.17 -4.82 3.59
N PHE A 178 -11.30 -4.18 4.39
CA PHE A 178 -11.74 -3.16 5.34
C PHE A 178 -12.30 -1.90 4.66
N LEU A 179 -11.65 -1.38 3.62
CA LEU A 179 -12.16 -0.20 2.89
C LEU A 179 -13.51 -0.47 2.20
N ALA A 180 -13.75 -1.69 1.72
CA ALA A 180 -15.04 -2.05 1.13
C ALA A 180 -16.15 -2.04 2.21
N VAL A 181 -15.93 -2.73 3.32
CA VAL A 181 -16.86 -2.77 4.47
C VAL A 181 -17.10 -1.37 5.04
N SER A 182 -16.03 -0.62 5.30
CA SER A 182 -16.11 0.75 5.81
C SER A 182 -16.85 1.67 4.83
N GLY A 183 -16.57 1.55 3.53
CA GLY A 183 -17.22 2.33 2.49
C GLY A 183 -18.73 2.06 2.42
N TRP A 184 -19.18 0.82 2.50
CA TRP A 184 -20.60 0.48 2.56
C TRP A 184 -21.28 1.03 3.81
N LEU A 185 -20.63 0.91 4.98
CA LEU A 185 -21.18 1.46 6.23
C LEU A 185 -21.28 2.98 6.21
N GLN A 186 -20.30 3.67 5.64
CA GLN A 186 -20.30 5.14 5.54
C GLN A 186 -21.31 5.66 4.49
N THR A 187 -21.50 4.92 3.41
CA THR A 187 -22.42 5.32 2.32
C THR A 187 -23.88 4.99 2.64
N MET A 188 -24.13 3.80 3.19
CA MET A 188 -25.50 3.30 3.43
C MET A 188 -26.00 3.56 4.85
N GLY A 189 -25.08 3.90 5.78
CA GLY A 189 -25.34 3.90 7.23
C GLY A 189 -25.25 2.48 7.82
N ALA A 190 -25.11 2.40 9.14
CA ALA A 190 -24.83 1.13 9.82
C ALA A 190 -25.88 0.04 9.54
N ASP A 191 -27.16 0.33 9.75
CA ASP A 191 -28.24 -0.67 9.62
C ASP A 191 -28.35 -1.22 8.20
N LYS A 192 -28.37 -0.34 7.21
CA LYS A 192 -28.47 -0.73 5.80
C LYS A 192 -27.19 -1.38 5.30
N GLY A 193 -26.02 -0.90 5.74
CA GLY A 193 -24.72 -1.48 5.38
C GLY A 193 -24.58 -2.91 5.89
N TRP A 194 -24.94 -3.18 7.14
CA TRP A 194 -24.94 -4.55 7.66
C TRP A 194 -25.99 -5.43 6.97
N SER A 195 -27.21 -4.92 6.75
CA SER A 195 -28.24 -5.65 6.00
C SER A 195 -27.82 -5.99 4.56
N TYR A 196 -27.08 -5.09 3.90
CA TYR A 196 -26.48 -5.34 2.59
C TYR A 196 -25.45 -6.48 2.68
N MET A 197 -24.53 -6.42 3.63
CA MET A 197 -23.50 -7.45 3.80
C MET A 197 -24.06 -8.81 4.22
N ASP A 198 -25.12 -8.87 5.03
CA ASP A 198 -25.83 -10.11 5.35
C ASP A 198 -26.33 -10.82 4.07
N LYS A 199 -26.94 -10.06 3.16
CA LYS A 199 -27.41 -10.58 1.86
C LYS A 199 -26.25 -10.93 0.92
N LEU A 200 -25.21 -10.08 0.87
CA LEU A 200 -24.02 -10.34 0.06
C LEU A 200 -23.32 -11.63 0.49
N ASN A 201 -23.27 -11.89 1.80
CA ASN A 201 -22.66 -13.11 2.34
C ASN A 201 -23.30 -14.39 1.81
N ASP A 202 -24.60 -14.39 1.46
CA ASP A 202 -25.24 -15.55 0.82
C ASP A 202 -24.59 -15.88 -0.52
N ASN A 203 -24.09 -14.87 -1.23
CA ASN A 203 -23.48 -14.98 -2.54
C ASN A 203 -21.95 -15.16 -2.48
N VAL A 204 -21.33 -14.82 -1.35
CA VAL A 204 -19.88 -15.01 -1.15
C VAL A 204 -19.57 -16.47 -0.83
N ALA A 205 -18.64 -17.04 -1.59
CA ALA A 205 -18.11 -18.39 -1.38
C ALA A 205 -16.97 -18.41 -0.35
N LEU A 206 -16.09 -17.40 -0.39
CA LEU A 206 -14.85 -17.38 0.39
C LEU A 206 -14.40 -15.94 0.67
N TYR A 207 -13.91 -15.71 1.88
CA TYR A 207 -13.19 -14.49 2.26
C TYR A 207 -11.68 -14.77 2.31
N THR A 208 -10.94 -14.13 1.41
CA THR A 208 -9.49 -14.37 1.25
C THR A 208 -8.64 -13.52 2.21
N HIS A 209 -7.44 -13.99 2.53
CA HIS A 209 -6.50 -13.24 3.36
C HIS A 209 -6.00 -11.95 2.67
N SER A 210 -5.64 -12.06 1.39
CA SER A 210 -5.05 -10.95 0.60
C SER A 210 -6.10 -10.16 -0.16
N GLY A 211 -5.92 -8.84 -0.25
CA GLY A 211 -6.80 -7.92 -0.99
C GLY A 211 -6.78 -8.12 -2.50
N SER A 212 -5.64 -8.52 -3.07
CA SER A 212 -5.48 -8.74 -4.51
C SER A 212 -5.88 -10.15 -4.98
N LYS A 213 -5.97 -11.12 -4.06
CA LYS A 213 -6.27 -12.53 -4.38
C LYS A 213 -7.61 -12.72 -5.09
N PRO A 214 -8.73 -12.08 -4.71
CA PRO A 214 -10.01 -12.29 -5.38
C PRO A 214 -9.99 -11.94 -6.86
N CYS A 215 -9.30 -10.86 -7.25
CA CYS A 215 -9.16 -10.49 -8.66
C CYS A 215 -8.28 -11.49 -9.43
N LYS A 216 -7.24 -12.03 -8.79
CA LYS A 216 -6.39 -13.08 -9.36
C LYS A 216 -7.18 -14.38 -9.56
N MET A 217 -8.06 -14.75 -8.62
CA MET A 217 -8.98 -15.89 -8.74
C MET A 217 -10.01 -15.68 -9.85
N ALA A 218 -10.55 -14.48 -9.99
CA ALA A 218 -11.42 -14.14 -11.11
C ALA A 218 -10.65 -14.21 -12.45
N ALA A 219 -9.44 -13.70 -12.51
CA ALA A 219 -8.59 -13.72 -13.70
C ALA A 219 -8.25 -15.14 -14.16
N SER A 220 -8.03 -16.08 -13.24
CA SER A 220 -7.76 -17.49 -13.54
C SER A 220 -9.03 -18.31 -13.86
N GLY A 221 -10.23 -17.76 -13.66
CA GLY A 221 -11.50 -18.46 -13.85
C GLY A 221 -11.89 -19.38 -12.69
N GLU A 222 -11.21 -19.31 -11.55
CA GLU A 222 -11.59 -20.08 -10.35
C GLU A 222 -12.93 -19.62 -9.79
N TYR A 223 -13.17 -18.31 -9.80
CA TYR A 223 -14.47 -17.69 -9.50
C TYR A 223 -14.83 -16.65 -10.57
N PRO A 224 -16.10 -16.52 -10.92
CA PRO A 224 -16.51 -15.52 -11.93
C PRO A 224 -16.44 -14.08 -11.42
N ILE A 225 -16.49 -13.85 -10.09
CA ILE A 225 -16.55 -12.52 -9.50
C ILE A 225 -15.59 -12.42 -8.32
N GLY A 226 -14.69 -11.40 -8.36
CA GLY A 226 -13.84 -11.03 -7.24
C GLY A 226 -14.08 -9.57 -6.84
N ILE A 227 -14.41 -9.29 -5.57
CA ILE A 227 -14.30 -7.94 -5.01
C ILE A 227 -12.85 -7.77 -4.59
N SER A 228 -12.13 -6.77 -5.12
CA SER A 228 -10.68 -6.67 -4.96
C SER A 228 -10.16 -5.26 -5.22
N ILE A 229 -8.87 -5.14 -5.52
CA ILE A 229 -8.18 -3.89 -5.84
C ILE A 229 -8.31 -3.62 -7.35
N GLU A 230 -8.71 -2.41 -7.72
CA GLU A 230 -8.86 -1.97 -9.12
C GLU A 230 -7.57 -2.11 -9.93
N TYR A 231 -6.43 -1.77 -9.33
CA TYR A 231 -5.10 -1.93 -9.95
C TYR A 231 -4.82 -3.39 -10.31
N THR A 232 -5.08 -4.32 -9.38
CA THR A 232 -4.90 -5.75 -9.65
C THR A 232 -5.74 -6.20 -10.83
N GLY A 233 -6.98 -5.73 -10.92
CA GLY A 233 -7.86 -6.01 -12.05
C GLY A 233 -7.28 -5.48 -13.36
N ALA A 234 -6.86 -4.23 -13.39
CA ALA A 234 -6.24 -3.61 -14.55
C ALA A 234 -4.98 -4.37 -15.02
N GLN A 235 -4.14 -4.78 -14.05
CA GLN A 235 -2.94 -5.55 -14.32
C GLN A 235 -3.26 -6.93 -14.92
N GLN A 236 -4.22 -7.66 -14.34
CA GLN A 236 -4.60 -8.99 -14.85
C GLN A 236 -5.19 -8.89 -16.26
N LYS A 237 -6.05 -7.89 -16.49
CA LYS A 237 -6.60 -7.63 -17.83
C LYS A 237 -5.52 -7.27 -18.85
N THR A 238 -4.53 -6.48 -18.45
CA THR A 238 -3.38 -6.12 -19.30
C THR A 238 -2.52 -7.34 -19.65
N LYS A 239 -2.45 -8.34 -18.76
CA LYS A 239 -1.81 -9.64 -19.01
C LYS A 239 -2.65 -10.59 -19.85
N GLY A 240 -3.83 -10.17 -20.32
CA GLY A 240 -4.69 -10.94 -21.20
C GLY A 240 -5.78 -11.75 -20.49
N ALA A 241 -5.97 -11.58 -19.17
CA ALA A 241 -7.07 -12.25 -18.49
C ALA A 241 -8.45 -11.75 -18.99
N PRO A 242 -9.45 -12.65 -19.19
CA PRO A 242 -10.76 -12.29 -19.72
C PRO A 242 -11.65 -11.68 -18.62
N ILE A 243 -11.19 -10.60 -18.00
CA ILE A 243 -11.92 -9.92 -16.93
C ILE A 243 -12.26 -8.48 -17.28
N ASP A 244 -13.38 -8.02 -16.76
CA ASP A 244 -13.71 -6.60 -16.69
C ASP A 244 -13.49 -6.09 -15.27
N VAL A 245 -12.97 -4.85 -15.17
CA VAL A 245 -12.78 -4.15 -13.90
C VAL A 245 -13.87 -3.10 -13.78
N ILE A 246 -14.75 -3.26 -12.81
CA ILE A 246 -15.98 -2.49 -12.69
C ILE A 246 -15.92 -1.70 -11.38
N LEU A 247 -16.09 -0.39 -11.47
CA LEU A 247 -16.38 0.47 -10.33
C LEU A 247 -17.89 0.59 -10.19
N ALA A 248 -18.41 0.25 -9.01
CA ALA A 248 -19.84 0.27 -8.78
C ALA A 248 -20.44 1.67 -8.91
N SER A 249 -21.61 1.78 -9.52
CA SER A 249 -22.28 3.04 -9.84
C SER A 249 -22.64 3.88 -8.63
N GLU A 250 -22.81 3.26 -7.46
CA GLU A 250 -23.09 3.95 -6.20
C GLU A 250 -21.84 4.64 -5.61
N GLY A 251 -20.69 4.43 -6.23
CA GLY A 251 -19.38 4.80 -5.73
C GLY A 251 -18.67 3.67 -5.01
N VAL A 252 -17.37 3.81 -4.86
CA VAL A 252 -16.51 2.77 -4.27
C VAL A 252 -15.79 3.30 -3.03
N GLY A 253 -15.70 2.47 -2.00
CA GLY A 253 -14.82 2.72 -0.86
C GLY A 253 -13.37 2.79 -1.35
N TRP A 254 -12.60 3.67 -0.74
CA TRP A 254 -11.20 3.89 -1.07
C TRP A 254 -10.37 4.16 0.18
N GLU A 255 -9.08 4.00 0.05
CA GLU A 255 -8.09 4.27 1.10
C GLU A 255 -6.85 4.87 0.44
N MET A 256 -5.93 5.44 1.20
CA MET A 256 -4.65 5.88 0.69
C MET A 256 -3.51 5.08 1.31
N GLU A 257 -2.51 4.74 0.52
CA GLU A 257 -1.21 4.34 1.02
C GLU A 257 -0.52 5.57 1.61
N ALA A 258 0.15 5.40 2.73
CA ALA A 258 0.81 6.49 3.41
C ALA A 258 2.13 6.05 4.06
N THR A 259 2.98 7.02 4.34
CA THR A 259 4.32 6.85 4.92
C THR A 259 4.38 7.54 6.27
N ALA A 260 5.01 6.88 7.25
CA ALA A 260 5.24 7.43 8.58
C ALA A 260 6.56 6.93 9.17
N ILE A 261 7.21 7.74 10.00
CA ILE A 261 8.39 7.33 10.75
C ILE A 261 7.95 6.72 12.08
N VAL A 262 8.50 5.57 12.44
CA VAL A 262 8.19 4.93 13.73
C VAL A 262 8.96 5.64 14.84
N LYS A 263 8.24 6.00 15.90
CA LYS A 263 8.84 6.65 17.06
C LYS A 263 9.81 5.71 17.78
N GLY A 264 10.99 6.22 18.09
CA GLY A 264 12.04 5.46 18.78
C GLY A 264 13.05 4.80 17.85
N THR A 265 12.92 4.93 16.52
CA THR A 265 13.98 4.50 15.59
C THR A 265 15.32 5.13 15.95
N GLN A 266 16.38 4.33 15.95
CA GLN A 266 17.75 4.81 16.16
C GLN A 266 18.38 5.33 14.85
N LYS A 267 17.66 5.23 13.73
CA LYS A 267 18.11 5.60 12.37
C LYS A 267 17.32 6.80 11.85
N ALA A 268 17.05 7.78 12.74
CA ALA A 268 16.13 8.88 12.46
C ALA A 268 16.48 9.67 11.18
N GLU A 269 17.76 9.92 10.89
CA GLU A 269 18.16 10.70 9.69
C GLU A 269 17.90 9.90 8.41
N ALA A 270 18.17 8.59 8.38
CA ALA A 270 17.83 7.74 7.25
C ALA A 270 16.31 7.60 7.08
N ALA A 271 15.57 7.50 8.18
CA ALA A 271 14.10 7.45 8.18
C ALA A 271 13.47 8.75 7.62
N LYS A 272 14.03 9.91 7.98
CA LYS A 272 13.63 11.21 7.43
C LYS A 272 13.95 11.31 5.93
N ALA A 273 15.12 10.81 5.50
CA ALA A 273 15.49 10.79 4.08
C ALA A 273 14.47 9.96 3.26
N LEU A 274 14.01 8.82 3.81
CA LEU A 274 12.96 8.04 3.17
C LEU A 274 11.63 8.78 3.16
N ALA A 275 11.23 9.42 4.25
CA ALA A 275 9.98 10.20 4.32
C ALA A 275 9.99 11.39 3.34
N ASP A 276 11.13 12.11 3.23
CA ASP A 276 11.32 13.19 2.26
C ASP A 276 11.19 12.67 0.82
N TRP A 277 11.85 11.56 0.51
CA TRP A 277 11.78 10.96 -0.82
C TRP A 277 10.36 10.47 -1.13
N ALA A 278 9.70 9.80 -0.18
CA ALA A 278 8.34 9.27 -0.36
C ALA A 278 7.30 10.37 -0.63
N ALA A 279 7.51 11.59 -0.10
CA ALA A 279 6.66 12.76 -0.37
C ALA A 279 7.02 13.50 -1.67
N SER A 280 8.13 13.14 -2.32
CA SER A 280 8.64 13.86 -3.48
C SER A 280 7.81 13.61 -4.76
N ARG A 281 7.94 14.52 -5.74
CA ARG A 281 7.39 14.32 -7.09
C ARG A 281 7.94 13.03 -7.72
N LYS A 282 9.24 12.75 -7.56
CA LYS A 282 9.90 11.58 -8.13
C LYS A 282 9.30 10.27 -7.61
N ALA A 283 9.02 10.19 -6.30
CA ALA A 283 8.33 9.05 -5.74
C ALA A 283 6.92 8.88 -6.31
N ASN A 284 6.18 9.99 -6.46
CA ASN A 284 4.84 9.95 -7.07
C ASN A 284 4.88 9.53 -8.56
N GLU A 285 5.97 9.80 -9.29
CA GLU A 285 6.19 9.30 -10.65
C GLU A 285 6.43 7.77 -10.68
N GLU A 286 6.90 7.17 -9.57
CA GLU A 286 6.90 5.71 -9.39
C GLU A 286 5.51 5.19 -9.00
N TYR A 287 4.81 5.85 -8.07
CA TYR A 287 3.49 5.41 -7.59
C TYR A 287 2.45 5.38 -8.70
N VAL A 288 2.46 6.35 -9.62
CA VAL A 288 1.51 6.44 -10.73
C VAL A 288 1.62 5.28 -11.74
N ASN A 289 2.67 4.47 -11.67
CA ASN A 289 2.78 3.24 -12.45
C ASN A 289 1.82 2.14 -11.96
N PHE A 290 1.30 2.29 -10.74
CA PHE A 290 0.42 1.34 -10.08
C PHE A 290 -0.97 1.94 -9.85
N TYR A 291 -1.06 3.11 -9.22
CA TYR A 291 -2.32 3.78 -8.90
C TYR A 291 -2.42 5.13 -9.60
N GLN A 292 -3.54 5.40 -10.28
CA GLN A 292 -3.69 6.65 -11.04
C GLN A 292 -3.92 7.87 -10.16
N VAL A 293 -4.44 7.69 -8.95
CA VAL A 293 -4.72 8.77 -8.01
C VAL A 293 -3.54 8.90 -7.05
N THR A 294 -2.58 9.77 -7.38
CA THR A 294 -1.39 10.03 -6.56
C THR A 294 -1.55 11.30 -5.71
N ALA A 295 -0.76 11.38 -4.64
CA ALA A 295 -0.75 12.53 -3.75
C ALA A 295 -0.27 13.83 -4.44
N HIS A 296 0.66 13.74 -5.41
CA HIS A 296 1.18 14.91 -6.12
C HIS A 296 0.26 15.31 -7.28
N PRO A 297 -0.34 16.52 -7.29
CA PRO A 297 -1.35 16.91 -8.27
C PRO A 297 -0.82 17.00 -9.71
N GLY A 298 0.49 17.21 -9.89
CA GLY A 298 1.13 17.32 -11.20
C GLY A 298 1.66 15.97 -11.75
N VAL A 299 1.33 14.85 -11.14
CA VAL A 299 1.73 13.51 -11.58
C VAL A 299 0.50 12.73 -12.01
N THR A 300 0.42 12.46 -13.31
CA THR A 300 -0.67 11.70 -13.93
C THR A 300 -0.11 10.75 -14.98
N LYS A 301 -0.69 9.57 -15.12
CA LYS A 301 -0.33 8.59 -16.14
C LYS A 301 -1.55 7.77 -16.53
N GLU A 302 -1.74 7.53 -17.82
CA GLU A 302 -2.71 6.53 -18.27
C GLU A 302 -2.12 5.13 -18.06
N THR A 303 -2.82 4.31 -17.30
CA THR A 303 -2.47 2.92 -17.08
C THR A 303 -3.39 2.04 -17.94
N PRO A 304 -2.84 1.09 -18.74
CA PRO A 304 -3.66 0.23 -19.57
C PRO A 304 -4.73 -0.51 -18.76
N ASN A 305 -5.95 -0.52 -19.30
CA ASN A 305 -7.12 -1.19 -18.69
C ASN A 305 -7.53 -0.72 -17.29
N TYR A 306 -6.91 0.35 -16.77
CA TYR A 306 -7.36 0.95 -15.52
C TYR A 306 -8.76 1.55 -15.70
N PRO A 307 -9.66 1.44 -14.68
CA PRO A 307 -11.00 2.00 -14.80
C PRO A 307 -10.97 3.50 -15.10
N LYS A 308 -11.71 3.92 -16.12
CA LYS A 308 -11.85 5.35 -16.43
C LYS A 308 -12.60 6.06 -15.29
N ASN A 309 -12.23 7.31 -15.04
CA ASN A 309 -12.85 8.14 -13.99
C ASN A 309 -12.75 7.55 -12.58
N ALA A 310 -11.67 6.84 -12.27
CA ALA A 310 -11.45 6.20 -10.96
C ALA A 310 -11.65 7.17 -9.79
N GLU A 311 -11.02 8.36 -9.84
CA GLU A 311 -11.16 9.39 -8.79
C GLU A 311 -12.62 9.88 -8.62
N ALA A 312 -13.38 9.95 -9.71
CA ALA A 312 -14.78 10.35 -9.66
C ALA A 312 -15.70 9.28 -9.03
N ALA A 313 -15.30 8.02 -9.09
CA ALA A 313 -16.02 6.89 -8.48
C ALA A 313 -15.77 6.79 -6.96
N MET A 314 -14.73 7.43 -6.43
CA MET A 314 -14.41 7.43 -5.00
C MET A 314 -15.54 8.11 -4.21
N ILE A 315 -16.07 7.45 -3.20
CA ILE A 315 -17.12 8.03 -2.35
C ILE A 315 -16.58 9.26 -1.62
N LYS A 316 -17.37 10.35 -1.65
CA LYS A 316 -17.00 11.63 -1.03
C LYS A 316 -17.18 11.65 0.49
N THR A 317 -17.98 10.72 1.00
CA THR A 317 -18.27 10.58 2.44
C THR A 317 -17.20 9.76 3.18
N ASN A 318 -16.12 9.36 2.50
CA ASN A 318 -15.08 8.53 3.09
C ASN A 318 -14.32 9.30 4.18
N ASP A 319 -14.46 8.85 5.42
CA ASP A 319 -13.84 9.41 6.61
C ASP A 319 -12.88 8.39 7.23
N PHE A 320 -11.59 8.60 7.04
CA PHE A 320 -10.53 7.72 7.56
C PHE A 320 -10.44 7.76 9.08
N ALA A 321 -10.73 8.91 9.71
CA ALA A 321 -10.71 9.02 11.16
C ALA A 321 -11.86 8.23 11.78
N TRP A 322 -13.06 8.30 11.18
CA TRP A 322 -14.17 7.45 11.56
C TRP A 322 -13.85 5.97 11.36
N ALA A 323 -13.27 5.60 10.23
CA ALA A 323 -12.87 4.22 9.93
C ALA A 323 -11.87 3.70 10.96
N ALA A 324 -10.84 4.48 11.28
CA ALA A 324 -9.85 4.15 12.31
C ALA A 324 -10.48 3.97 13.70
N ALA A 325 -11.33 4.92 14.13
CA ALA A 325 -11.97 4.89 15.44
C ALA A 325 -12.97 3.74 15.61
N ASN A 326 -13.58 3.27 14.52
CA ASN A 326 -14.58 2.19 14.55
C ASN A 326 -14.03 0.82 14.12
N ARG A 327 -12.73 0.73 13.78
CA ARG A 327 -12.14 -0.47 13.19
C ARG A 327 -12.41 -1.73 14.02
N ASP A 328 -12.05 -1.72 15.30
CA ASP A 328 -12.16 -2.91 16.16
C ASP A 328 -13.60 -3.39 16.28
N ARG A 329 -14.55 -2.48 16.43
CA ARG A 329 -15.99 -2.78 16.49
C ARG A 329 -16.46 -3.38 15.16
N ILE A 330 -16.11 -2.76 14.04
CA ILE A 330 -16.48 -3.24 12.71
C ILE A 330 -15.92 -4.66 12.48
N LEU A 331 -14.66 -4.90 12.83
CA LEU A 331 -14.03 -6.21 12.65
C LEU A 331 -14.65 -7.28 13.54
N ALA A 332 -14.96 -6.96 14.80
CA ALA A 332 -15.62 -7.89 15.72
C ALA A 332 -17.03 -8.27 15.23
N ASP A 333 -17.84 -7.27 14.79
CA ASP A 333 -19.17 -7.50 14.24
C ASP A 333 -19.11 -8.32 12.94
N TRP A 334 -18.14 -8.03 12.09
CA TRP A 334 -17.94 -8.74 10.81
C TRP A 334 -17.53 -10.19 11.03
N GLU A 335 -16.55 -10.44 11.90
CA GLU A 335 -16.08 -11.80 12.23
C GLU A 335 -17.20 -12.66 12.78
N LYS A 336 -17.99 -12.10 13.71
CA LYS A 336 -19.14 -12.79 14.28
C LYS A 336 -20.18 -13.19 13.24
N ARG A 337 -20.40 -12.36 12.21
CA ARG A 337 -21.42 -12.59 11.18
C ARG A 337 -20.92 -13.50 10.07
N TYR A 338 -19.67 -13.33 9.60
CA TYR A 338 -19.21 -13.88 8.33
C TYR A 338 -17.89 -14.66 8.42
N GLY A 339 -17.21 -14.65 9.55
CA GLY A 339 -15.88 -15.25 9.72
C GLY A 339 -15.79 -16.73 9.37
N ALA A 340 -16.90 -17.47 9.45
CA ALA A 340 -16.96 -18.90 9.12
C ALA A 340 -16.60 -19.23 7.66
N LYS A 341 -16.69 -18.25 6.73
CA LYS A 341 -16.29 -18.41 5.31
C LYS A 341 -14.87 -17.91 5.03
N SER A 342 -14.12 -17.51 6.03
CA SER A 342 -12.74 -17.06 5.84
C SER A 342 -11.81 -18.24 5.53
N GLU A 343 -10.85 -18.01 4.63
CA GLU A 343 -9.79 -18.98 4.40
C GLU A 343 -8.98 -19.20 5.70
N PRO A 344 -8.44 -20.41 5.91
CA PRO A 344 -7.63 -20.70 7.09
C PRO A 344 -6.48 -19.70 7.23
N LYS A 345 -6.20 -19.30 8.48
CA LYS A 345 -5.00 -18.50 8.77
C LYS A 345 -3.77 -19.38 8.49
N SER A 346 -2.94 -18.93 7.56
CA SER A 346 -1.66 -19.59 7.24
C SER A 346 -0.61 -19.34 8.32
#